data_312c71d3309b978c19bf10dd95b72a2c
#
_entry.id   312c71d3309b978c19bf10dd95b72a2c
#
_cell.length_a   1.000
_cell.length_b   1.000
_cell.length_c   1.000
_cell.angle_alpha   90.00
_cell.angle_beta   90.00
_cell.angle_gamma   90.00
#
_symmetry.space_group_name_H-M   'P 1'
#
loop_
_entity.id
_entity.type
_entity.pdbx_description
1 polymer ?
#
loop_
_entity_poly.entity_id
_entity_poly.type
_entity_poly.pdbx_seq_one_letter_code
_entity_poly.pdbx_strand_id
1 'polypeptide(L)'
;LRRIGIFGWGIVAPRSRNIEAFAKNLEQSESWLGPFDGFGPNNFLVGTPDFDFGEYKPWIDARFPANRYTRLVEKMDPTTLQAIATFVQALGQNEGMEEELQHLGTAAHVYIGTGVGNIPTISRISMELYRAQRAWDRFWGDPGRNKALQNYMSMTAEERPGYVDVPPHSEEVPAAKRDQAEEAWYKYWTGQSPELQEYLTTLAEIEGMNVEGTVEAGKMKLIKDKQRSKQRLQAHWGAPEPPWECVSPDLIWNIQNTPASQVSMMGRIHGLSMAPVAACSTFGVCLKLGIDAIRRGEARAVVVGATDPPPTALLVGAFYRARVSAADGAVSKPLTGLRGTHVSGGSVLWIIGDYEYMIEKGFQPVGMEPMAVGVSSDADHIITPSKEGPRLAVNQAFENAQVSPEMVSTWDLHATATPGDFLEMENLLEVVPDSVLVTARKGTFGHGMSAGGGWELTAQYLGYERGALYPTPLSKEELNTEIGRLHDRFVYDDSCPPPNGVAGKLSMGIGGINACVISRPLD
;
A
#
# COMPACT_ATOMS: atom_id res chain seq x y z
N LEU A 1 1.56 22.68 24.70
CA LEU A 1 1.18 21.95 23.47
C LEU A 1 -0.11 21.16 23.75
N ARG A 2 -1.04 21.12 22.76
CA ARG A 2 -2.24 20.28 22.88
C ARG A 2 -1.84 18.82 23.00
N ARG A 3 -2.46 18.11 23.94
CA ARG A 3 -2.33 16.66 24.06
C ARG A 3 -3.09 15.98 22.92
N ILE A 4 -2.62 14.81 22.53
CA ILE A 4 -3.22 14.03 21.44
C ILE A 4 -3.68 12.69 22.01
N GLY A 5 -4.95 12.35 21.80
CA GLY A 5 -5.49 11.02 22.13
C GLY A 5 -5.86 10.25 20.88
N ILE A 6 -5.91 8.94 21.01
CA ILE A 6 -6.51 8.03 20.01
C ILE A 6 -7.92 7.71 20.51
N PHE A 7 -8.93 7.96 19.69
CA PHE A 7 -10.34 7.77 20.05
C PHE A 7 -11.04 6.72 19.18
N GLY A 8 -10.28 6.02 18.39
CA GLY A 8 -10.72 4.90 17.59
C GLY A 8 -9.58 4.34 16.78
N TRP A 9 -9.54 3.03 16.66
CA TRP A 9 -8.60 2.33 15.80
C TRP A 9 -9.23 1.14 15.11
N GLY A 10 -8.75 0.86 13.92
CA GLY A 10 -9.16 -0.29 13.13
C GLY A 10 -7.95 -0.92 12.47
N ILE A 11 -8.02 -2.22 12.26
CA ILE A 11 -6.92 -3.00 11.71
C ILE A 11 -7.43 -4.12 10.81
N VAL A 12 -6.70 -4.36 9.72
CA VAL A 12 -6.78 -5.56 8.89
C VAL A 12 -5.35 -6.02 8.68
N ALA A 13 -5.03 -7.22 9.14
CA ALA A 13 -3.68 -7.79 9.10
C ALA A 13 -3.77 -9.31 8.83
N PRO A 14 -2.65 -10.01 8.59
CA PRO A 14 -2.67 -11.46 8.53
C PRO A 14 -3.36 -12.06 9.77
N ARG A 15 -4.19 -13.09 9.57
CA ARG A 15 -5.04 -13.73 10.59
C ARG A 15 -5.95 -12.81 11.41
N SER A 16 -6.00 -11.50 11.12
CA SER A 16 -6.64 -10.53 12.01
C SER A 16 -7.46 -9.53 11.21
N ARG A 17 -8.78 -9.76 11.20
CA ARG A 17 -9.75 -8.92 10.48
C ARG A 17 -10.20 -7.67 11.24
N ASN A 18 -9.87 -7.57 12.53
CA ASN A 18 -10.19 -6.45 13.40
C ASN A 18 -9.27 -6.41 14.63
N ILE A 19 -9.44 -5.39 15.47
CA ILE A 19 -8.62 -5.14 16.68
C ILE A 19 -8.71 -6.29 17.71
N GLU A 20 -9.88 -6.87 17.91
CA GLU A 20 -10.09 -7.96 18.87
C GLU A 20 -9.36 -9.23 18.43
N ALA A 21 -9.49 -9.59 17.14
CA ALA A 21 -8.78 -10.71 16.56
C ALA A 21 -7.25 -10.49 16.60
N PHE A 22 -6.81 -9.26 16.29
CA PHE A 22 -5.40 -8.88 16.33
C PHE A 22 -4.81 -9.06 17.73
N ALA A 23 -5.47 -8.49 18.74
CA ALA A 23 -5.04 -8.60 20.13
C ALA A 23 -5.02 -10.06 20.63
N LYS A 24 -6.05 -10.84 20.31
CA LYS A 24 -6.13 -12.27 20.68
C LYS A 24 -5.01 -13.08 20.01
N ASN A 25 -4.73 -12.83 18.75
CA ASN A 25 -3.69 -13.57 18.03
C ASN A 25 -2.28 -13.20 18.51
N LEU A 26 -2.07 -11.95 18.96
CA LEU A 26 -0.81 -11.51 19.55
C LEU A 26 -0.46 -12.24 20.87
N GLU A 27 -1.45 -12.77 21.59
CA GLU A 27 -1.23 -13.54 22.82
C GLU A 27 -0.46 -14.85 22.56
N GLN A 28 -0.44 -15.29 21.30
CA GLN A 28 0.25 -16.51 20.88
C GLN A 28 1.58 -16.15 20.19
N SER A 29 2.65 -16.81 20.61
CA SER A 29 3.96 -16.65 20.00
C SER A 29 4.07 -17.46 18.70
N GLU A 30 3.27 -17.10 17.69
CA GLU A 30 3.24 -17.78 16.41
C GLU A 30 3.45 -16.82 15.24
N SER A 31 3.99 -17.34 14.14
CA SER A 31 4.00 -16.63 12.88
C SER A 31 2.67 -16.76 12.15
N TRP A 32 2.18 -15.66 11.58
CA TRP A 32 0.93 -15.60 10.82
C TRP A 32 1.15 -15.72 9.31
N LEU A 33 2.37 -16.03 8.91
CA LEU A 33 2.74 -16.17 7.51
C LEU A 33 2.25 -17.51 6.94
N GLY A 34 1.88 -17.49 5.68
CA GLY A 34 1.46 -18.68 4.92
C GLY A 34 2.14 -18.75 3.56
N PRO A 35 2.01 -19.92 2.86
CA PRO A 35 2.54 -20.07 1.52
C PRO A 35 1.97 -19.03 0.54
N PHE A 36 2.80 -18.55 -0.39
CA PHE A 36 2.37 -17.70 -1.47
C PHE A 36 2.00 -18.53 -2.71
N ASP A 37 0.81 -18.31 -3.26
CA ASP A 37 0.26 -19.08 -4.40
C ASP A 37 0.44 -18.38 -5.76
N GLY A 38 0.84 -17.09 -5.77
CA GLY A 38 0.87 -16.28 -6.98
C GLY A 38 1.89 -16.68 -8.05
N PHE A 39 2.83 -17.60 -7.75
CA PHE A 39 3.77 -18.18 -8.71
C PHE A 39 3.50 -19.67 -9.01
N GLY A 40 2.41 -20.25 -8.49
CA GLY A 40 2.27 -21.70 -8.40
C GLY A 40 3.24 -22.29 -7.35
N PRO A 41 3.74 -23.54 -7.50
CA PRO A 41 4.66 -24.12 -6.51
C PRO A 41 5.92 -23.27 -6.32
N ASN A 42 6.17 -22.85 -5.08
CA ASN A 42 7.31 -22.01 -4.70
C ASN A 42 7.57 -22.13 -3.18
N ASN A 43 8.59 -21.44 -2.68
CA ASN A 43 8.99 -21.45 -1.27
C ASN A 43 8.79 -20.08 -0.58
N PHE A 44 8.03 -19.16 -1.16
CA PHE A 44 7.76 -17.88 -0.50
C PHE A 44 6.69 -18.02 0.57
N LEU A 45 6.92 -17.37 1.71
CA LEU A 45 5.91 -17.13 2.74
C LEU A 45 5.51 -15.66 2.72
N VAL A 46 4.23 -15.41 2.90
CA VAL A 46 3.65 -14.05 2.89
C VAL A 46 2.60 -13.88 3.98
N GLY A 47 2.35 -12.64 4.37
CA GLY A 47 1.24 -12.30 5.26
C GLY A 47 0.02 -11.84 4.46
N THR A 48 -0.89 -12.76 4.18
CA THR A 48 -2.16 -12.43 3.53
C THR A 48 -3.16 -11.92 4.57
N PRO A 49 -3.77 -10.73 4.37
CA PRO A 49 -4.75 -10.19 5.31
C PRO A 49 -5.99 -11.09 5.40
N ASP A 50 -6.50 -11.30 6.62
CA ASP A 50 -7.82 -11.89 6.83
C ASP A 50 -8.87 -10.79 6.64
N PHE A 51 -9.56 -10.82 5.49
CA PHE A 51 -10.40 -9.72 5.09
C PHE A 51 -11.62 -10.15 4.29
N ASP A 52 -12.80 -9.78 4.76
CA ASP A 52 -14.07 -9.90 4.04
C ASP A 52 -14.81 -8.55 4.10
N PHE A 53 -14.86 -7.85 2.97
CA PHE A 53 -15.58 -6.58 2.87
C PHE A 53 -17.10 -6.73 3.05
N GLY A 54 -17.63 -7.94 2.89
CA GLY A 54 -19.06 -8.24 3.09
C GLY A 54 -19.54 -7.95 4.52
N GLU A 55 -18.66 -8.05 5.51
CA GLU A 55 -18.98 -7.74 6.91
C GLU A 55 -19.39 -6.29 7.13
N TYR A 56 -18.97 -5.37 6.25
CA TYR A 56 -19.26 -3.92 6.34
C TYR A 56 -20.49 -3.49 5.53
N LYS A 57 -21.07 -4.42 4.74
CA LYS A 57 -22.28 -4.16 3.95
C LYS A 57 -23.44 -3.59 4.76
N PRO A 58 -23.79 -4.12 5.96
CA PRO A 58 -24.90 -3.57 6.77
C PRO A 58 -24.66 -2.10 7.16
N TRP A 59 -23.43 -1.72 7.51
CA TRP A 59 -23.08 -0.36 7.86
C TRP A 59 -23.22 0.59 6.67
N ILE A 60 -22.78 0.14 5.47
CA ILE A 60 -22.87 0.91 4.23
C ILE A 60 -24.32 1.08 3.79
N ASP A 61 -25.10 0.02 3.78
CA ASP A 61 -26.51 0.04 3.35
C ASP A 61 -27.39 0.92 4.26
N ALA A 62 -27.05 1.03 5.54
CA ALA A 62 -27.77 1.91 6.47
C ALA A 62 -27.53 3.41 6.23
N ARG A 63 -26.45 3.79 5.53
CA ARG A 63 -25.97 5.19 5.38
C ARG A 63 -25.97 5.72 3.95
N PHE A 64 -25.97 4.84 2.97
CA PHE A 64 -25.79 5.18 1.57
C PHE A 64 -26.86 4.51 0.68
N PRO A 65 -27.06 5.01 -0.56
CA PRO A 65 -27.97 4.38 -1.50
C PRO A 65 -27.65 2.91 -1.75
N ALA A 66 -28.67 2.09 -2.01
CA ALA A 66 -28.60 0.62 -2.11
C ALA A 66 -27.54 0.05 -3.06
N ASN A 67 -27.09 0.82 -4.05
CA ASN A 67 -26.03 0.39 -4.98
C ASN A 67 -24.61 0.78 -4.55
N ARG A 68 -24.44 1.46 -3.41
CA ARG A 68 -23.13 1.97 -2.96
C ARG A 68 -22.15 0.83 -2.69
N TYR A 69 -22.57 -0.18 -1.92
CA TYR A 69 -21.74 -1.35 -1.63
C TYR A 69 -21.28 -2.07 -2.90
N THR A 70 -22.22 -2.38 -3.80
CA THR A 70 -21.91 -3.06 -5.06
C THR A 70 -20.90 -2.27 -5.90
N ARG A 71 -21.08 -0.95 -6.01
CA ARG A 71 -20.12 -0.10 -6.74
C ARG A 71 -18.74 -0.06 -6.10
N LEU A 72 -18.63 -0.12 -4.79
CA LEU A 72 -17.33 -0.19 -4.11
C LEU A 72 -16.63 -1.51 -4.44
N VAL A 73 -17.33 -2.63 -4.30
CA VAL A 73 -16.77 -3.97 -4.59
C VAL A 73 -16.33 -4.12 -6.05
N GLU A 74 -17.14 -3.61 -6.99
CA GLU A 74 -16.85 -3.71 -8.43
C GLU A 74 -15.70 -2.81 -8.90
N LYS A 75 -15.49 -1.66 -8.26
CA LYS A 75 -14.62 -0.61 -8.79
C LYS A 75 -13.37 -0.31 -7.99
N MET A 76 -13.38 -0.61 -6.68
CA MET A 76 -12.27 -0.25 -5.80
C MET A 76 -11.27 -1.39 -5.66
N ASP A 77 -10.00 -1.01 -5.64
CA ASP A 77 -8.89 -1.92 -5.28
C ASP A 77 -9.04 -2.43 -3.84
N PRO A 78 -8.59 -3.65 -3.53
CA PRO A 78 -8.56 -4.18 -2.16
C PRO A 78 -7.94 -3.22 -1.13
N THR A 79 -6.92 -2.47 -1.52
CA THR A 79 -6.27 -1.42 -0.71
C THR A 79 -7.29 -0.41 -0.18
N THR A 80 -8.19 0.07 -1.04
CA THR A 80 -9.24 1.02 -0.68
C THR A 80 -10.34 0.38 0.17
N LEU A 81 -10.74 -0.84 -0.15
CA LEU A 81 -11.76 -1.57 0.61
C LEU A 81 -11.30 -1.84 2.05
N GLN A 82 -10.04 -2.20 2.24
CA GLN A 82 -9.44 -2.39 3.56
C GLN A 82 -9.40 -1.07 4.36
N ALA A 83 -9.07 0.06 3.71
CA ALA A 83 -9.10 1.37 4.37
C ALA A 83 -10.52 1.76 4.84
N ILE A 84 -11.54 1.50 4.03
CA ILE A 84 -12.95 1.72 4.43
C ILE A 84 -13.30 0.84 5.64
N ALA A 85 -12.94 -0.44 5.60
CA ALA A 85 -13.22 -1.38 6.67
C ALA A 85 -12.58 -0.94 8.00
N THR A 86 -11.30 -0.60 7.98
CA THR A 86 -10.58 -0.14 9.19
C THR A 86 -11.13 1.19 9.71
N PHE A 87 -11.61 2.07 8.83
CA PHE A 87 -12.31 3.28 9.25
C PHE A 87 -13.63 2.98 9.97
N VAL A 88 -14.44 2.07 9.44
CA VAL A 88 -15.70 1.66 10.07
C VAL A 88 -15.43 1.02 11.45
N GLN A 89 -14.39 0.20 11.58
CA GLN A 89 -13.96 -0.35 12.87
C GLN A 89 -13.58 0.78 13.86
N ALA A 90 -12.82 1.77 13.40
CA ALA A 90 -12.38 2.88 14.24
C ALA A 90 -13.57 3.74 14.74
N LEU A 91 -14.59 3.96 13.91
CA LEU A 91 -15.82 4.63 14.31
C LEU A 91 -16.59 3.86 15.41
N GLY A 92 -16.55 2.53 15.35
CA GLY A 92 -17.26 1.67 16.30
C GLY A 92 -16.68 1.65 17.72
N GLN A 93 -15.51 2.25 17.96
CA GLN A 93 -14.86 2.26 19.29
C GLN A 93 -15.51 3.28 20.25
N ASN A 94 -16.10 4.34 19.72
CA ASN A 94 -16.77 5.37 20.50
C ASN A 94 -18.13 5.73 19.87
N GLU A 95 -19.21 5.57 20.60
CA GLU A 95 -20.54 5.97 20.15
C GLU A 95 -20.58 7.50 19.90
N GLY A 96 -21.19 7.91 18.78
CA GLY A 96 -21.25 9.32 18.37
C GLY A 96 -20.00 9.85 17.64
N MET A 97 -18.98 9.04 17.42
CA MET A 97 -17.75 9.47 16.73
C MET A 97 -18.03 9.88 15.29
N GLU A 98 -18.89 9.16 14.58
CA GLU A 98 -19.27 9.48 13.20
C GLU A 98 -19.92 10.87 13.11
N GLU A 99 -20.87 11.14 13.99
CA GLU A 99 -21.59 12.41 14.07
C GLU A 99 -20.65 13.56 14.43
N GLU A 100 -19.71 13.33 15.36
CA GLU A 100 -18.74 14.35 15.74
C GLU A 100 -17.77 14.70 14.59
N LEU A 101 -17.26 13.71 13.85
CA LEU A 101 -16.43 13.95 12.67
C LEU A 101 -17.18 14.77 11.60
N GLN A 102 -18.47 14.50 11.40
CA GLN A 102 -19.32 15.28 10.50
C GLN A 102 -19.58 16.70 11.04
N HIS A 103 -19.83 16.85 12.34
CA HIS A 103 -20.03 18.13 12.99
C HIS A 103 -18.82 19.05 12.90
N LEU A 104 -17.61 18.49 13.04
CA LEU A 104 -16.35 19.22 12.90
C LEU A 104 -16.14 19.82 11.50
N GLY A 105 -16.81 19.28 10.48
CA GLY A 105 -16.75 19.81 9.11
C GLY A 105 -15.33 19.89 8.58
N THR A 106 -14.83 21.10 8.33
CA THR A 106 -13.46 21.31 7.83
C THR A 106 -12.37 21.16 8.90
N ALA A 107 -12.73 21.05 10.17
CA ALA A 107 -11.80 20.77 11.27
C ALA A 107 -11.58 19.27 11.53
N ALA A 108 -12.19 18.38 10.74
CA ALA A 108 -11.86 16.96 10.67
C ALA A 108 -11.09 16.68 9.39
N HIS A 109 -9.90 16.07 9.47
CA HIS A 109 -9.02 15.77 8.33
C HIS A 109 -8.84 14.27 8.13
N VAL A 110 -8.33 13.86 6.94
CA VAL A 110 -8.03 12.46 6.59
C VAL A 110 -6.65 12.37 5.96
N TYR A 111 -5.71 11.68 6.60
CA TYR A 111 -4.35 11.44 6.10
C TYR A 111 -4.07 9.95 6.06
N ILE A 112 -4.34 9.32 4.91
CA ILE A 112 -4.19 7.88 4.72
C ILE A 112 -3.29 7.66 3.51
N GLY A 113 -2.12 7.10 3.76
CA GLY A 113 -1.13 6.83 2.75
C GLY A 113 -1.07 5.36 2.32
N THR A 114 -0.25 5.12 1.31
CA THR A 114 0.07 3.78 0.81
C THR A 114 1.58 3.66 0.59
N GLY A 115 2.13 2.46 0.71
CA GLY A 115 3.54 2.20 0.38
C GLY A 115 3.72 1.88 -1.11
N VAL A 116 2.86 1.01 -1.62
CA VAL A 116 2.94 0.50 -3.00
C VAL A 116 1.70 0.81 -3.84
N GLY A 117 0.67 1.38 -3.24
CA GLY A 117 -0.54 1.82 -3.91
C GLY A 117 -1.41 0.68 -4.43
N ASN A 118 -2.18 0.94 -5.49
CA ASN A 118 -3.19 0.02 -6.02
C ASN A 118 -2.59 -0.93 -7.08
N ILE A 119 -1.51 -1.63 -6.73
CA ILE A 119 -0.80 -2.56 -7.63
C ILE A 119 -1.71 -3.65 -8.22
N PRO A 120 -2.64 -4.29 -7.49
CA PRO A 120 -3.53 -5.29 -8.07
C PRO A 120 -4.30 -4.77 -9.28
N THR A 121 -4.93 -3.61 -9.15
CA THR A 121 -5.69 -2.96 -10.23
C THR A 121 -4.78 -2.55 -11.39
N ILE A 122 -3.63 -1.93 -11.11
CA ILE A 122 -2.67 -1.51 -12.13
C ILE A 122 -2.14 -2.73 -12.90
N SER A 123 -1.79 -3.81 -12.21
CA SER A 123 -1.28 -5.04 -12.83
C SER A 123 -2.32 -5.68 -13.74
N ARG A 124 -3.57 -5.79 -13.28
CA ARG A 124 -4.67 -6.33 -14.06
C ARG A 124 -4.89 -5.52 -15.35
N ILE A 125 -5.04 -4.21 -15.24
CA ILE A 125 -5.30 -3.32 -16.39
C ILE A 125 -4.11 -3.32 -17.36
N SER A 126 -2.87 -3.35 -16.85
CA SER A 126 -1.67 -3.43 -17.70
C SER A 126 -1.62 -4.73 -18.49
N MET A 127 -2.02 -5.85 -17.88
CA MET A 127 -2.09 -7.14 -18.57
C MET A 127 -3.22 -7.18 -19.62
N GLU A 128 -4.36 -6.58 -19.35
CA GLU A 128 -5.47 -6.45 -20.29
C GLU A 128 -5.04 -5.60 -21.51
N LEU A 129 -4.42 -4.44 -21.27
CA LEU A 129 -3.87 -3.60 -22.31
C LEU A 129 -2.80 -4.33 -23.16
N TYR A 130 -1.87 -5.02 -22.51
CA TYR A 130 -0.84 -5.78 -23.22
C TYR A 130 -1.44 -6.84 -24.14
N ARG A 131 -2.43 -7.61 -23.66
CA ARG A 131 -3.13 -8.62 -24.49
C ARG A 131 -3.88 -7.97 -25.66
N ALA A 132 -4.57 -6.87 -25.41
CA ALA A 132 -5.29 -6.12 -26.45
C ALA A 132 -4.32 -5.58 -27.50
N GLN A 133 -3.18 -4.99 -27.09
CA GLN A 133 -2.16 -4.49 -28.00
C GLN A 133 -1.57 -5.62 -28.87
N ARG A 134 -1.26 -6.77 -28.30
CA ARG A 134 -0.77 -7.92 -29.08
C ARG A 134 -1.80 -8.43 -30.09
N ALA A 135 -3.07 -8.49 -29.70
CA ALA A 135 -4.15 -8.89 -30.62
C ALA A 135 -4.30 -7.89 -31.77
N TRP A 136 -4.23 -6.60 -31.47
CA TRP A 136 -4.27 -5.52 -32.43
C TRP A 136 -3.09 -5.56 -33.41
N ASP A 137 -1.87 -5.69 -32.89
CA ASP A 137 -0.66 -5.71 -33.71
C ASP A 137 -0.60 -6.96 -34.61
N ARG A 138 -0.99 -8.12 -34.11
CA ARG A 138 -1.09 -9.34 -34.92
C ARG A 138 -2.14 -9.24 -36.01
N PHE A 139 -3.26 -8.56 -35.74
CA PHE A 139 -4.34 -8.38 -36.72
C PHE A 139 -3.92 -7.46 -37.88
N TRP A 140 -3.36 -6.28 -37.58
CA TRP A 140 -2.97 -5.31 -38.60
C TRP A 140 -1.59 -5.56 -39.21
N GLY A 141 -0.71 -6.26 -38.51
CA GLY A 141 0.59 -6.70 -38.99
C GLY A 141 0.55 -8.06 -39.71
N ASP A 142 -0.61 -8.69 -39.88
CA ASP A 142 -0.75 -10.00 -40.53
C ASP A 142 -0.45 -9.92 -42.04
N PRO A 143 0.42 -10.81 -42.60
CA PRO A 143 0.76 -10.78 -44.04
C PRO A 143 -0.42 -11.05 -44.97
N GLY A 144 -1.47 -11.74 -44.49
CA GLY A 144 -2.70 -11.94 -45.27
C GLY A 144 -3.55 -10.67 -45.44
N ARG A 145 -3.29 -9.63 -44.65
CA ARG A 145 -4.05 -8.39 -44.60
C ARG A 145 -3.25 -7.15 -44.98
N ASN A 146 -2.05 -7.03 -44.47
CA ASN A 146 -1.19 -5.85 -44.55
C ASN A 146 -0.47 -5.79 -45.94
N LYS A 147 -0.92 -4.91 -46.83
CA LYS A 147 -0.33 -4.73 -48.15
C LYS A 147 1.13 -4.27 -48.10
N ALA A 148 1.52 -3.44 -47.12
CA ALA A 148 2.88 -3.00 -47.01
C ALA A 148 3.83 -4.19 -46.70
N LEU A 149 3.41 -5.10 -45.78
CA LEU A 149 4.15 -6.33 -45.47
C LEU A 149 4.17 -7.28 -46.67
N GLN A 150 3.05 -7.46 -47.38
CA GLN A 150 3.01 -8.27 -48.63
C GLN A 150 4.01 -7.78 -49.65
N ASN A 151 4.03 -6.47 -49.90
CA ASN A 151 5.00 -5.85 -50.79
C ASN A 151 6.44 -6.09 -50.34
N TYR A 152 6.74 -5.87 -49.06
CA TYR A 152 8.09 -6.13 -48.50
C TYR A 152 8.50 -7.60 -48.66
N MET A 153 7.60 -8.54 -48.42
CA MET A 153 7.87 -9.97 -48.57
C MET A 153 8.12 -10.38 -50.02
N SER A 154 7.54 -9.68 -50.98
CA SER A 154 7.70 -9.93 -52.41
C SER A 154 8.99 -9.30 -53.00
N MET A 155 9.59 -8.35 -52.30
CA MET A 155 10.83 -7.66 -52.76
C MET A 155 12.10 -8.51 -52.55
N THR A 156 13.04 -8.35 -53.46
CA THR A 156 14.41 -8.83 -53.27
C THR A 156 15.17 -8.00 -52.25
N ALA A 157 16.28 -8.52 -51.70
CA ALA A 157 17.06 -7.78 -50.72
C ALA A 157 17.58 -6.42 -51.22
N GLU A 158 17.75 -6.28 -52.51
CA GLU A 158 18.23 -5.05 -53.16
C GLU A 158 17.12 -3.99 -53.28
N GLU A 159 15.84 -4.41 -53.26
CA GLU A 159 14.66 -3.54 -53.39
C GLU A 159 14.13 -3.06 -52.05
N ARG A 160 14.63 -3.60 -50.91
CA ARG A 160 14.16 -3.27 -49.55
C ARG A 160 14.71 -1.97 -48.90
N PRO A 161 15.63 -1.17 -49.50
CA PRO A 161 16.18 0.03 -48.86
C PRO A 161 15.17 1.11 -48.49
N GLY A 162 13.93 1.03 -49.01
CA GLY A 162 12.84 1.95 -48.62
C GLY A 162 12.23 1.71 -47.25
N TYR A 163 12.55 0.56 -46.61
CA TYR A 163 12.08 0.21 -45.26
C TYR A 163 13.25 0.31 -44.31
N VAL A 164 13.20 1.31 -43.44
CA VAL A 164 14.25 1.58 -42.44
C VAL A 164 13.89 0.89 -41.12
N ASP A 165 14.92 0.35 -40.44
CA ASP A 165 14.77 -0.23 -39.09
C ASP A 165 13.76 -1.38 -38.96
N VAL A 166 13.60 -2.20 -40.01
CA VAL A 166 12.74 -3.40 -39.94
C VAL A 166 13.29 -4.35 -38.89
N PRO A 167 12.50 -4.72 -37.84
CA PRO A 167 12.94 -5.68 -36.86
C PRO A 167 13.23 -7.06 -37.48
N PRO A 168 14.15 -7.87 -36.91
CA PRO A 168 14.36 -9.22 -37.37
C PRO A 168 13.12 -10.08 -37.18
N HIS A 169 12.82 -10.98 -38.13
CA HIS A 169 11.76 -11.97 -37.94
C HIS A 169 12.12 -12.95 -36.81
N SER A 170 11.09 -13.49 -36.13
CA SER A 170 11.30 -14.37 -34.99
C SER A 170 12.16 -15.63 -35.31
N GLU A 171 12.17 -16.07 -36.56
CA GLU A 171 13.00 -17.19 -37.03
C GLU A 171 14.47 -16.82 -37.19
N GLU A 172 14.78 -15.55 -37.29
CA GLU A 172 16.15 -15.02 -37.48
C GLU A 172 16.91 -14.82 -36.17
N VAL A 173 16.21 -15.02 -35.03
CA VAL A 173 16.78 -14.79 -33.69
C VAL A 173 16.84 -16.08 -32.85
N PRO A 174 17.73 -16.15 -31.84
CA PRO A 174 17.78 -17.27 -30.92
C PRO A 174 16.44 -17.49 -30.21
N ALA A 175 16.11 -18.75 -29.87
CA ALA A 175 14.84 -19.15 -29.27
C ALA A 175 14.40 -18.28 -28.06
N ALA A 176 15.34 -17.89 -27.19
CA ALA A 176 15.08 -17.03 -26.03
C ALA A 176 14.61 -15.60 -26.37
N LYS A 177 14.78 -15.15 -27.62
CA LYS A 177 14.39 -13.80 -28.08
C LYS A 177 13.23 -13.81 -29.07
N ARG A 178 12.67 -14.96 -29.42
CA ARG A 178 11.64 -15.10 -30.46
C ARG A 178 10.38 -14.33 -30.13
N ASP A 179 9.87 -14.42 -28.90
CA ASP A 179 8.66 -13.70 -28.50
C ASP A 179 8.85 -12.18 -28.61
N GLN A 180 9.99 -11.67 -28.17
CA GLN A 180 10.31 -10.24 -28.27
C GLN A 180 10.45 -9.79 -29.74
N ALA A 181 11.08 -10.60 -30.59
CA ALA A 181 11.23 -10.32 -32.01
C ALA A 181 9.87 -10.35 -32.72
N GLU A 182 9.00 -11.32 -32.40
CA GLU A 182 7.63 -11.41 -32.92
C GLU A 182 6.82 -10.16 -32.59
N GLU A 183 6.87 -9.71 -31.33
CA GLU A 183 6.18 -8.49 -30.90
C GLU A 183 6.68 -7.25 -31.66
N ALA A 184 8.01 -7.11 -31.77
CA ALA A 184 8.61 -6.00 -32.50
C ALA A 184 8.23 -6.02 -34.00
N TRP A 185 8.22 -7.21 -34.60
CA TRP A 185 7.82 -7.42 -36.00
C TRP A 185 6.37 -6.99 -36.25
N TYR A 186 5.42 -7.54 -35.51
CA TYR A 186 4.01 -7.19 -35.69
C TYR A 186 3.74 -5.71 -35.40
N LYS A 187 4.34 -5.14 -34.37
CA LYS A 187 4.22 -3.71 -34.04
C LYS A 187 4.73 -2.82 -35.16
N TYR A 188 5.88 -3.15 -35.74
CA TYR A 188 6.44 -2.40 -36.88
C TYR A 188 5.47 -2.42 -38.06
N TRP A 189 5.02 -3.60 -38.46
CA TRP A 189 4.14 -3.74 -39.62
C TRP A 189 2.75 -3.17 -39.37
N THR A 190 2.23 -3.18 -38.17
CA THR A 190 1.02 -2.44 -37.79
C THR A 190 1.18 -0.96 -38.10
N GLY A 191 2.32 -0.35 -37.76
CA GLY A 191 2.63 1.04 -38.05
C GLY A 191 2.74 1.37 -39.53
N GLN A 192 3.01 0.36 -40.41
CA GLN A 192 3.12 0.51 -41.85
C GLN A 192 1.82 0.12 -42.58
N SER A 193 0.76 -0.33 -41.91
CA SER A 193 -0.47 -0.85 -42.51
C SER A 193 -1.32 0.26 -43.14
N PRO A 194 -1.53 0.29 -44.47
CA PRO A 194 -2.45 1.22 -45.10
C PRO A 194 -3.91 0.92 -44.72
N GLU A 195 -4.25 -0.35 -44.48
CA GLU A 195 -5.58 -0.78 -44.03
C GLU A 195 -5.90 -0.21 -42.65
N LEU A 196 -4.92 -0.20 -41.75
CA LEU A 196 -5.09 0.45 -40.44
C LEU A 196 -5.30 1.98 -40.61
N GLN A 197 -4.57 2.62 -41.49
CA GLN A 197 -4.74 4.05 -41.74
C GLN A 197 -6.17 4.38 -42.25
N GLU A 198 -6.73 3.55 -43.11
CA GLU A 198 -8.13 3.69 -43.58
C GLU A 198 -9.11 3.50 -42.42
N TYR A 199 -8.91 2.46 -41.57
CA TYR A 199 -9.69 2.24 -40.37
C TYR A 199 -9.64 3.45 -39.42
N LEU A 200 -8.44 3.97 -39.13
CA LEU A 200 -8.24 5.10 -38.22
C LEU A 200 -8.84 6.40 -38.78
N THR A 201 -8.81 6.61 -40.09
CA THR A 201 -9.44 7.76 -40.73
C THR A 201 -10.96 7.74 -40.52
N THR A 202 -11.61 6.60 -40.78
CA THR A 202 -13.04 6.42 -40.52
C THR A 202 -13.38 6.54 -39.03
N LEU A 203 -12.53 5.99 -38.16
CA LEU A 203 -12.71 6.13 -36.70
C LEU A 203 -12.64 7.60 -36.25
N ALA A 204 -11.70 8.37 -36.80
CA ALA A 204 -11.58 9.80 -36.50
C ALA A 204 -12.84 10.61 -36.94
N GLU A 205 -13.46 10.26 -38.08
CA GLU A 205 -14.72 10.85 -38.49
C GLU A 205 -15.86 10.55 -37.51
N ILE A 206 -15.94 9.30 -37.02
CA ILE A 206 -16.94 8.89 -36.02
C ILE A 206 -16.71 9.65 -34.70
N GLU A 207 -15.45 9.76 -34.23
CA GLU A 207 -15.11 10.50 -33.01
C GLU A 207 -15.34 12.01 -33.16
N GLY A 208 -15.19 12.55 -34.37
CA GLY A 208 -15.45 13.95 -34.70
C GLY A 208 -16.93 14.34 -34.72
N MET A 209 -17.88 13.39 -34.62
CA MET A 209 -19.31 13.70 -34.56
C MET A 209 -19.65 14.57 -33.34
N ASN A 210 -20.41 15.64 -33.56
CA ASN A 210 -20.80 16.62 -32.54
C ASN A 210 -22.24 16.42 -32.07
N VAL A 211 -22.54 17.00 -30.90
CA VAL A 211 -23.91 17.07 -30.37
C VAL A 211 -24.74 18.01 -31.25
N GLU A 212 -25.87 17.51 -31.74
CA GLU A 212 -26.89 18.32 -32.44
C GLU A 212 -28.01 18.67 -31.45
N GLY A 213 -28.40 19.95 -31.40
CA GLY A 213 -29.47 20.43 -30.54
C GLY A 213 -29.02 20.77 -29.11
N THR A 214 -29.92 20.58 -28.12
CA THR A 214 -29.61 20.85 -26.72
C THR A 214 -28.67 19.79 -26.16
N VAL A 215 -27.71 20.20 -25.29
CA VAL A 215 -26.66 19.33 -24.74
C VAL A 215 -27.25 18.11 -24.00
N GLU A 216 -28.31 18.30 -23.24
CA GLU A 216 -28.91 17.21 -22.45
C GLU A 216 -29.61 16.14 -23.31
N ALA A 217 -30.39 16.55 -24.32
CA ALA A 217 -31.09 15.61 -25.20
C ALA A 217 -30.17 14.98 -26.27
N GLY A 218 -29.22 15.76 -26.79
CA GLY A 218 -28.30 15.35 -27.85
C GLY A 218 -27.19 14.42 -27.38
N LYS A 219 -26.71 14.56 -26.14
CA LYS A 219 -25.57 13.79 -25.60
C LYS A 219 -25.80 12.27 -25.63
N MET A 220 -26.95 11.80 -25.14
CA MET A 220 -27.26 10.36 -25.10
C MET A 220 -27.45 9.78 -26.49
N LYS A 221 -28.03 10.55 -27.43
CA LYS A 221 -28.16 10.15 -28.83
C LYS A 221 -26.78 10.02 -29.47
N LEU A 222 -25.92 11.04 -29.32
CA LEU A 222 -24.56 11.05 -29.85
C LEU A 222 -23.74 9.85 -29.39
N ILE A 223 -23.77 9.53 -28.05
CA ILE A 223 -23.04 8.38 -27.49
C ILE A 223 -23.51 7.08 -28.16
N LYS A 224 -24.81 6.88 -28.29
CA LYS A 224 -25.38 5.69 -28.96
C LYS A 224 -25.02 5.62 -30.45
N ASP A 225 -25.05 6.72 -31.15
CA ASP A 225 -24.75 6.77 -32.57
C ASP A 225 -23.25 6.53 -32.83
N LYS A 226 -22.36 7.12 -32.05
CA LYS A 226 -20.92 6.81 -32.08
C LYS A 226 -20.67 5.33 -31.82
N GLN A 227 -21.26 4.77 -30.75
CA GLN A 227 -21.07 3.35 -30.39
C GLN A 227 -21.53 2.41 -31.53
N ARG A 228 -22.70 2.67 -32.13
CA ARG A 228 -23.19 1.88 -33.27
C ARG A 228 -22.28 2.00 -34.50
N SER A 229 -21.76 3.19 -34.77
CA SER A 229 -20.88 3.43 -35.92
C SER A 229 -19.53 2.73 -35.73
N LYS A 230 -18.97 2.76 -34.50
CA LYS A 230 -17.76 2.01 -34.16
C LYS A 230 -17.97 0.50 -34.31
N GLN A 231 -19.08 -0.05 -33.82
CA GLN A 231 -19.39 -1.47 -33.96
C GLN A 231 -19.50 -1.89 -35.43
N ARG A 232 -20.10 -1.05 -36.30
CA ARG A 232 -20.15 -1.30 -37.74
C ARG A 232 -18.77 -1.27 -38.38
N LEU A 233 -17.92 -0.31 -37.99
CA LEU A 233 -16.54 -0.22 -38.47
C LEU A 233 -15.73 -1.44 -38.12
N GLN A 234 -15.79 -1.88 -36.84
CA GLN A 234 -15.13 -3.11 -36.38
C GLN A 234 -15.63 -4.34 -37.13
N ALA A 235 -16.94 -4.49 -37.27
CA ALA A 235 -17.54 -5.61 -37.98
C ALA A 235 -17.15 -5.62 -39.49
N HIS A 236 -17.06 -4.46 -40.13
CA HIS A 236 -16.64 -4.34 -41.54
C HIS A 236 -15.22 -4.89 -41.76
N TRP A 237 -14.30 -4.54 -40.86
CA TRP A 237 -12.90 -4.98 -40.92
C TRP A 237 -12.66 -6.36 -40.30
N GLY A 238 -13.58 -6.85 -39.48
CA GLY A 238 -13.34 -8.00 -38.59
C GLY A 238 -12.25 -7.73 -37.55
N ALA A 239 -12.03 -6.44 -37.23
CA ALA A 239 -10.94 -6.00 -36.38
C ALA A 239 -11.24 -6.27 -34.90
N PRO A 240 -10.19 -6.58 -34.07
CA PRO A 240 -10.34 -6.59 -32.63
C PRO A 240 -10.66 -5.18 -32.11
N GLU A 241 -11.12 -5.11 -30.86
CA GLU A 241 -11.31 -3.83 -30.19
C GLU A 241 -9.97 -3.07 -30.08
N PRO A 242 -9.94 -1.75 -30.36
CA PRO A 242 -8.72 -0.97 -30.22
C PRO A 242 -8.15 -1.03 -28.78
N PRO A 243 -6.83 -1.12 -28.60
CA PRO A 243 -6.22 -1.27 -27.27
C PRO A 243 -6.64 -0.22 -26.25
N TRP A 244 -6.83 1.03 -26.67
CA TRP A 244 -7.28 2.11 -25.79
C TRP A 244 -8.74 1.99 -25.34
N GLU A 245 -9.58 1.22 -26.00
CA GLU A 245 -10.95 0.92 -25.58
C GLU A 245 -11.00 -0.25 -24.59
N CYS A 246 -9.95 -1.08 -24.54
CA CYS A 246 -9.80 -2.19 -23.59
C CYS A 246 -9.29 -1.75 -22.22
N VAL A 247 -8.82 -0.51 -22.06
CA VAL A 247 -8.34 -0.01 -20.76
C VAL A 247 -9.52 0.30 -19.86
N SER A 248 -9.58 -0.38 -18.72
CA SER A 248 -10.63 -0.12 -17.72
C SER A 248 -10.51 1.30 -17.15
N PRO A 249 -11.61 2.07 -17.05
CA PRO A 249 -11.63 3.36 -16.37
C PRO A 249 -11.36 3.24 -14.86
N ASP A 250 -11.36 2.04 -14.29
CA ASP A 250 -11.04 1.79 -12.89
C ASP A 250 -9.62 2.25 -12.54
N LEU A 251 -8.73 2.41 -13.52
CA LEU A 251 -7.40 3.00 -13.33
C LEU A 251 -7.47 4.38 -12.66
N ILE A 252 -8.36 5.26 -13.16
CA ILE A 252 -8.52 6.62 -12.61
C ILE A 252 -9.32 6.67 -11.31
N TRP A 253 -10.08 5.60 -11.01
CA TRP A 253 -10.80 5.45 -9.75
C TRP A 253 -9.91 4.86 -8.63
N ASN A 254 -8.74 4.34 -8.96
CA ASN A 254 -7.81 3.69 -8.04
C ASN A 254 -6.42 4.32 -8.08
N ILE A 255 -6.33 5.65 -8.11
CA ILE A 255 -5.09 6.39 -7.90
C ILE A 255 -4.71 6.41 -6.42
N GLN A 256 -3.48 6.78 -6.08
CA GLN A 256 -2.94 6.61 -4.73
C GLN A 256 -3.71 7.33 -3.61
N ASN A 257 -4.41 8.42 -3.92
CA ASN A 257 -5.23 9.14 -2.94
C ASN A 257 -6.63 8.54 -2.74
N THR A 258 -7.01 7.52 -3.51
CA THR A 258 -8.37 6.95 -3.45
C THR A 258 -8.74 6.41 -2.07
N PRO A 259 -7.87 5.70 -1.33
CA PRO A 259 -8.20 5.27 0.03
C PRO A 259 -8.59 6.44 0.94
N ALA A 260 -7.80 7.52 0.96
CA ALA A 260 -8.09 8.71 1.75
C ALA A 260 -9.41 9.39 1.30
N SER A 261 -9.61 9.53 -0.01
CA SER A 261 -10.82 10.14 -0.57
C SER A 261 -12.08 9.31 -0.26
N GLN A 262 -12.00 7.99 -0.36
CA GLN A 262 -13.15 7.12 -0.04
C GLN A 262 -13.48 7.15 1.45
N VAL A 263 -12.49 7.14 2.34
CA VAL A 263 -12.73 7.32 3.79
C VAL A 263 -13.37 8.69 4.07
N SER A 264 -12.88 9.76 3.45
CA SER A 264 -13.50 11.08 3.54
C SER A 264 -14.98 11.07 3.10
N MET A 265 -15.29 10.41 1.98
CA MET A 265 -16.67 10.25 1.49
C MET A 265 -17.54 9.40 2.42
N MET A 266 -17.00 8.29 2.95
CA MET A 266 -17.73 7.40 3.87
C MET A 266 -18.03 8.08 5.20
N GLY A 267 -17.10 8.88 5.73
CA GLY A 267 -17.27 9.65 6.95
C GLY A 267 -17.94 11.01 6.75
N ARG A 268 -18.20 11.43 5.50
CA ARG A 268 -18.68 12.81 5.17
C ARG A 268 -17.80 13.89 5.80
N ILE A 269 -16.47 13.64 5.77
CA ILE A 269 -15.45 14.54 6.32
C ILE A 269 -15.08 15.57 5.25
N HIS A 270 -15.21 16.85 5.56
CA HIS A 270 -15.03 17.94 4.60
C HIS A 270 -13.69 18.66 4.71
N GLY A 271 -12.86 18.31 5.68
CA GLY A 271 -11.53 18.90 5.84
C GLY A 271 -10.51 18.36 4.84
N LEU A 272 -9.25 18.69 5.05
CA LEU A 272 -8.17 18.25 4.17
C LEU A 272 -8.07 16.72 4.12
N SER A 273 -8.15 16.16 2.91
CA SER A 273 -7.93 14.74 2.64
C SER A 273 -6.70 14.58 1.73
N MET A 274 -5.70 13.84 2.18
CA MET A 274 -4.46 13.62 1.44
C MET A 274 -3.87 12.22 1.69
N ALA A 275 -3.04 11.76 0.76
CA ALA A 275 -2.38 10.47 0.82
C ALA A 275 -0.85 10.64 0.79
N PRO A 276 -0.20 10.79 1.94
CA PRO A 276 1.25 10.78 2.02
C PRO A 276 1.83 9.45 1.57
N VAL A 277 2.97 9.49 0.88
CA VAL A 277 3.71 8.29 0.46
C VAL A 277 5.12 8.37 1.03
N ALA A 278 5.46 7.47 1.93
CA ALA A 278 6.75 7.39 2.62
C ALA A 278 7.19 5.93 2.83
N ALA A 279 6.84 5.06 1.89
CA ALA A 279 7.13 3.62 1.94
C ALA A 279 6.75 3.01 3.31
N CYS A 280 7.69 2.30 3.97
CA CYS A 280 7.42 1.62 5.25
C CYS A 280 7.23 2.60 6.44
N SER A 281 7.54 3.89 6.27
CA SER A 281 7.36 4.94 7.27
C SER A 281 6.05 5.73 7.11
N THR A 282 5.22 5.36 6.15
CA THR A 282 4.00 6.12 5.79
C THR A 282 3.06 6.35 6.97
N PHE A 283 2.81 5.31 7.79
CA PHE A 283 1.95 5.47 8.97
C PHE A 283 2.49 6.54 9.93
N GLY A 284 3.80 6.49 10.25
CA GLY A 284 4.44 7.48 11.12
C GLY A 284 4.39 8.90 10.54
N VAL A 285 4.54 9.06 9.23
CA VAL A 285 4.41 10.35 8.55
C VAL A 285 2.95 10.85 8.61
N CYS A 286 1.96 10.00 8.35
CA CYS A 286 0.54 10.36 8.50
C CYS A 286 0.20 10.79 9.93
N LEU A 287 0.72 10.05 10.93
CA LEU A 287 0.55 10.38 12.34
C LEU A 287 1.18 11.75 12.68
N LYS A 288 2.41 12.01 12.20
CA LYS A 288 3.05 13.33 12.37
C LYS A 288 2.21 14.46 11.81
N LEU A 289 1.74 14.32 10.58
CA LEU A 289 0.93 15.35 9.93
C LEU A 289 -0.39 15.60 10.69
N GLY A 290 -1.01 14.54 11.20
CA GLY A 290 -2.22 14.64 12.02
C GLY A 290 -1.98 15.35 13.35
N ILE A 291 -0.92 14.98 14.08
CA ILE A 291 -0.51 15.64 15.33
C ILE A 291 -0.23 17.13 15.07
N ASP A 292 0.50 17.43 14.02
CA ASP A 292 0.86 18.81 13.67
C ASP A 292 -0.38 19.65 13.32
N ALA A 293 -1.33 19.10 12.55
CA ALA A 293 -2.58 19.79 12.20
C ALA A 293 -3.41 20.13 13.45
N ILE A 294 -3.52 19.19 14.40
CA ILE A 294 -4.25 19.43 15.66
C ILE A 294 -3.52 20.48 16.51
N ARG A 295 -2.20 20.37 16.65
CA ARG A 295 -1.41 21.31 17.45
C ARG A 295 -1.43 22.72 16.91
N ARG A 296 -1.44 22.89 15.58
CA ARG A 296 -1.59 24.21 14.94
C ARG A 296 -3.02 24.73 14.96
N GLY A 297 -3.99 23.93 15.39
CA GLY A 297 -5.40 24.32 15.44
C GLY A 297 -6.12 24.27 14.08
N GLU A 298 -5.51 23.64 13.07
CA GLU A 298 -6.09 23.42 11.75
C GLU A 298 -7.16 22.34 11.79
N ALA A 299 -6.99 21.34 12.68
CA ALA A 299 -7.93 20.28 12.92
C ALA A 299 -8.21 20.06 14.41
N ARG A 300 -9.38 19.46 14.73
CA ARG A 300 -9.73 18.92 16.05
C ARG A 300 -9.62 17.42 16.09
N ALA A 301 -9.90 16.76 14.97
CA ALA A 301 -9.73 15.33 14.79
C ALA A 301 -9.12 15.03 13.43
N VAL A 302 -8.33 13.98 13.34
CA VAL A 302 -7.73 13.51 12.08
C VAL A 302 -7.80 11.98 12.02
N VAL A 303 -8.32 11.46 10.92
CA VAL A 303 -8.18 10.05 10.59
C VAL A 303 -6.80 9.85 9.96
N VAL A 304 -5.91 9.18 10.66
CA VAL A 304 -4.55 8.88 10.18
C VAL A 304 -4.41 7.40 9.91
N GLY A 305 -3.68 7.03 8.87
CA GLY A 305 -3.49 5.62 8.60
C GLY A 305 -2.66 5.30 7.39
N ALA A 306 -2.54 3.99 7.16
CA ALA A 306 -1.85 3.45 6.00
C ALA A 306 -2.50 2.12 5.57
N THR A 307 -2.47 1.87 4.28
CA THR A 307 -3.09 0.68 3.67
C THR A 307 -2.30 0.23 2.46
N ASP A 308 -2.09 -1.06 2.33
CA ASP A 308 -1.45 -1.68 1.17
C ASP A 308 -2.18 -2.95 0.73
N PRO A 309 -2.07 -3.33 -0.54
CA PRO A 309 -2.78 -4.49 -1.06
C PRO A 309 -2.27 -5.79 -0.43
N PRO A 310 -3.04 -6.89 -0.55
CA PRO A 310 -2.51 -8.23 -0.33
C PRO A 310 -1.25 -8.47 -1.17
N PRO A 311 -0.33 -9.36 -0.72
CA PRO A 311 0.87 -9.70 -1.48
C PRO A 311 0.56 -10.13 -2.92
N THR A 312 1.26 -9.54 -3.89
CA THR A 312 1.11 -9.86 -5.32
C THR A 312 2.41 -10.46 -5.86
N ALA A 313 2.32 -11.22 -6.97
CA ALA A 313 3.49 -11.79 -7.65
C ALA A 313 4.53 -10.71 -8.03
N LEU A 314 4.04 -9.55 -8.47
CA LEU A 314 4.91 -8.42 -8.83
C LEU A 314 5.71 -7.92 -7.62
N LEU A 315 5.05 -7.75 -6.47
CA LEU A 315 5.68 -7.25 -5.25
C LEU A 315 6.64 -8.27 -4.64
N VAL A 316 6.21 -9.53 -4.49
CA VAL A 316 7.05 -10.62 -3.96
C VAL A 316 8.29 -10.83 -4.85
N GLY A 317 8.12 -10.83 -6.16
CA GLY A 317 9.21 -10.96 -7.13
C GLY A 317 10.19 -9.79 -7.08
N ALA A 318 9.69 -8.55 -6.92
CA ALA A 318 10.53 -7.36 -6.79
C ALA A 318 11.40 -7.42 -5.52
N PHE A 319 10.82 -7.77 -4.37
CA PHE A 319 11.55 -7.93 -3.10
C PHE A 319 12.60 -9.04 -3.19
N TYR A 320 12.27 -10.16 -3.82
CA TYR A 320 13.23 -11.22 -4.07
C TYR A 320 14.41 -10.76 -4.95
N ARG A 321 14.14 -10.08 -6.05
CA ARG A 321 15.17 -9.55 -6.94
C ARG A 321 16.04 -8.47 -6.28
N ALA A 322 15.47 -7.70 -5.37
CA ALA A 322 16.19 -6.73 -4.53
C ALA A 322 17.02 -7.41 -3.41
N ARG A 323 16.93 -8.73 -3.24
CA ARG A 323 17.65 -9.53 -2.22
C ARG A 323 17.27 -9.16 -0.77
N VAL A 324 16.03 -8.74 -0.57
CA VAL A 324 15.50 -8.38 0.76
C VAL A 324 14.37 -9.31 1.23
N SER A 325 14.03 -10.35 0.45
CA SER A 325 13.00 -11.34 0.79
C SER A 325 13.58 -12.74 0.97
N ALA A 326 13.16 -13.44 2.02
CA ALA A 326 13.43 -14.84 2.23
C ALA A 326 12.63 -15.72 1.26
N ALA A 327 13.23 -16.82 0.76
CA ALA A 327 12.63 -17.70 -0.23
C ALA A 327 13.01 -19.18 -0.02
N ASP A 328 13.20 -19.59 1.23
CA ASP A 328 13.62 -20.95 1.61
C ASP A 328 12.52 -21.79 2.25
N GLY A 329 11.28 -21.29 2.28
CA GLY A 329 10.12 -21.97 2.85
C GLY A 329 10.03 -21.94 4.38
N ALA A 330 10.97 -21.25 5.06
CA ALA A 330 10.96 -21.08 6.50
C ALA A 330 10.73 -19.62 6.90
N VAL A 331 10.12 -19.41 8.06
CA VAL A 331 9.93 -18.06 8.60
C VAL A 331 11.30 -17.43 8.90
N SER A 332 11.58 -16.31 8.24
CA SER A 332 12.73 -15.47 8.54
C SER A 332 12.35 -14.47 9.63
N LYS A 333 12.94 -14.64 10.79
CA LYS A 333 12.66 -13.81 11.97
C LYS A 333 13.68 -12.68 12.07
N PRO A 334 13.26 -11.46 12.47
CA PRO A 334 14.18 -10.39 12.80
C PRO A 334 15.27 -10.81 13.77
N LEU A 335 16.44 -10.17 13.70
CA LEU A 335 17.55 -10.36 14.63
C LEU A 335 18.22 -11.76 14.61
N THR A 336 17.81 -12.64 13.71
CA THR A 336 18.30 -14.02 13.62
C THR A 336 19.26 -14.21 12.42
N GLY A 337 18.92 -15.07 11.46
CA GLY A 337 19.78 -15.39 10.31
C GLY A 337 19.90 -14.30 9.24
N LEU A 338 19.18 -13.19 9.35
CA LEU A 338 19.21 -12.02 8.44
C LEU A 338 18.98 -12.38 6.97
N ARG A 339 18.07 -13.33 6.70
CA ARG A 339 17.82 -13.91 5.37
C ARG A 339 16.89 -13.11 4.48
N GLY A 340 16.30 -12.03 5.00
CA GLY A 340 15.31 -11.20 4.33
C GLY A 340 13.92 -11.28 4.97
N THR A 341 13.07 -10.35 4.60
CA THR A 341 11.72 -10.21 5.15
C THR A 341 10.69 -11.03 4.38
N HIS A 342 9.46 -11.06 4.90
CA HIS A 342 8.28 -11.61 4.23
C HIS A 342 7.29 -10.50 3.94
N VAL A 343 6.84 -10.38 2.70
CA VAL A 343 5.87 -9.37 2.27
C VAL A 343 4.50 -9.64 2.89
N SER A 344 3.86 -8.62 3.44
CA SER A 344 2.49 -8.65 3.96
C SER A 344 1.69 -7.46 3.45
N GLY A 345 0.36 -7.57 3.47
CA GLY A 345 -0.55 -6.48 3.14
C GLY A 345 -1.65 -6.34 4.18
N GLY A 346 -2.34 -5.21 4.12
CA GLY A 346 -3.46 -4.89 5.01
C GLY A 346 -3.58 -3.40 5.29
N SER A 347 -4.27 -3.04 6.35
CA SER A 347 -4.62 -1.66 6.68
C SER A 347 -4.59 -1.42 8.19
N VAL A 348 -4.32 -0.17 8.56
CA VAL A 348 -4.46 0.34 9.93
C VAL A 348 -4.87 1.80 9.88
N LEU A 349 -5.91 2.16 10.62
CA LEU A 349 -6.36 3.52 10.77
C LEU A 349 -6.60 3.85 12.25
N TRP A 350 -6.23 5.06 12.63
CA TRP A 350 -6.51 5.65 13.92
C TRP A 350 -7.30 6.95 13.74
N ILE A 351 -8.26 7.21 14.62
CA ILE A 351 -8.89 8.52 14.79
C ILE A 351 -8.16 9.18 15.96
N ILE A 352 -7.30 10.15 15.65
CA ILE A 352 -6.63 10.97 16.66
C ILE A 352 -7.35 12.30 16.84
N GLY A 353 -7.32 12.84 18.04
CA GLY A 353 -8.00 14.10 18.36
C GLY A 353 -7.28 14.95 19.41
N ASP A 354 -7.67 16.21 19.47
CA ASP A 354 -7.35 17.11 20.58
C ASP A 354 -7.91 16.48 21.86
N TYR A 355 -7.02 16.03 22.76
CA TYR A 355 -7.38 15.17 23.90
C TYR A 355 -8.45 15.81 24.79
N GLU A 356 -8.23 17.05 25.21
CA GLU A 356 -9.13 17.77 26.09
C GLU A 356 -10.50 17.97 25.45
N TYR A 357 -10.52 18.35 24.16
CA TYR A 357 -11.77 18.52 23.41
C TYR A 357 -12.57 17.22 23.31
N MET A 358 -11.92 16.12 22.98
CA MET A 358 -12.59 14.83 22.80
C MET A 358 -13.11 14.27 24.13
N ILE A 359 -12.35 14.43 25.24
CA ILE A 359 -12.81 14.06 26.59
C ILE A 359 -14.01 14.90 27.01
N GLU A 360 -14.00 16.21 26.75
CA GLU A 360 -15.16 17.08 27.02
C GLU A 360 -16.42 16.63 26.27
N LYS A 361 -16.26 16.06 25.06
CA LYS A 361 -17.35 15.46 24.28
C LYS A 361 -17.79 14.08 24.80
N GLY A 362 -17.10 13.50 25.75
CA GLY A 362 -17.42 12.20 26.37
C GLY A 362 -16.76 10.99 25.70
N PHE A 363 -15.89 11.20 24.72
CA PHE A 363 -15.16 10.10 24.07
C PHE A 363 -14.08 9.52 24.97
N GLN A 364 -13.88 8.21 24.88
CA GLN A 364 -12.87 7.49 25.66
C GLN A 364 -11.62 7.26 24.80
N PRO A 365 -10.43 7.64 25.29
CA PRO A 365 -9.18 7.35 24.60
C PRO A 365 -8.82 5.87 24.71
N VAL A 366 -8.08 5.37 23.73
CA VAL A 366 -7.59 3.98 23.68
C VAL A 366 -6.06 3.96 23.52
N GLY A 367 -5.43 2.87 23.97
CA GLY A 367 -4.00 2.62 23.79
C GLY A 367 -3.11 3.55 24.61
N MET A 368 -2.28 4.33 23.96
CA MET A 368 -1.31 5.27 24.53
C MET A 368 -1.46 6.66 23.93
N GLU A 369 -0.90 7.67 24.57
CA GLU A 369 -0.77 9.03 24.01
C GLU A 369 0.43 9.10 23.07
N PRO A 370 0.26 9.30 21.74
CA PRO A 370 1.36 9.59 20.82
C PRO A 370 1.86 11.02 21.06
N MET A 371 2.98 11.15 21.76
CA MET A 371 3.49 12.46 22.16
C MET A 371 4.10 13.24 21.00
N ALA A 372 4.91 12.59 20.18
CA ALA A 372 5.57 13.25 19.04
C ALA A 372 6.06 12.24 18.00
N VAL A 373 6.26 12.73 16.80
CA VAL A 373 6.93 12.00 15.72
C VAL A 373 8.08 12.85 15.17
N GLY A 374 9.28 12.25 15.12
CA GLY A 374 10.43 12.78 14.40
C GLY A 374 10.50 12.14 13.01
N VAL A 375 10.81 12.94 11.99
CA VAL A 375 10.93 12.46 10.60
C VAL A 375 12.22 12.98 9.99
N SER A 376 12.96 12.13 9.30
CA SER A 376 14.20 12.49 8.60
C SER A 376 14.32 11.78 7.25
N SER A 377 15.29 12.19 6.46
CA SER A 377 15.75 11.51 5.26
C SER A 377 17.21 11.11 5.39
N ASP A 378 17.56 9.94 4.86
CA ASP A 378 18.95 9.45 4.83
C ASP A 378 19.83 10.29 3.90
N ALA A 379 19.25 10.79 2.82
CA ALA A 379 19.94 11.58 1.77
C ALA A 379 21.18 10.88 1.18
N ASP A 380 21.21 9.55 1.19
CA ASP A 380 22.35 8.74 0.78
C ASP A 380 21.92 7.66 -0.22
N HIS A 381 21.41 6.52 0.21
CA HIS A 381 21.08 5.39 -0.66
C HIS A 381 19.59 5.03 -0.61
N ILE A 382 19.04 4.57 -1.77
CA ILE A 382 17.59 4.31 -1.88
C ILE A 382 17.10 3.09 -1.07
N ILE A 383 17.95 2.08 -0.86
CA ILE A 383 17.57 0.82 -0.20
C ILE A 383 18.29 0.63 1.14
N THR A 384 19.57 0.95 1.19
CA THR A 384 20.42 0.74 2.37
C THR A 384 20.22 1.89 3.35
N PRO A 385 19.75 1.64 4.59
CA PRO A 385 19.62 2.68 5.59
C PRO A 385 20.97 3.33 5.90
N SER A 386 21.00 4.65 6.07
CA SER A 386 22.16 5.35 6.60
C SER A 386 22.24 5.19 8.12
N LYS A 387 23.40 5.49 8.72
CA LYS A 387 23.52 5.58 10.18
C LYS A 387 22.88 6.87 10.70
N GLU A 388 23.02 7.96 9.98
CA GLU A 388 22.65 9.30 10.43
C GLU A 388 21.14 9.58 10.32
N GLY A 389 20.50 9.17 9.22
CA GLY A 389 19.08 9.46 8.98
C GLY A 389 18.15 8.95 10.09
N PRO A 390 18.17 7.66 10.45
CA PRO A 390 17.37 7.13 11.55
C PRO A 390 17.64 7.84 12.88
N ARG A 391 18.91 8.14 13.18
CA ARG A 391 19.32 8.85 14.39
C ARG A 391 18.74 10.26 14.46
N LEU A 392 18.71 10.99 13.35
CA LEU A 392 18.08 12.32 13.28
C LEU A 392 16.57 12.24 13.57
N ALA A 393 15.86 11.24 13.04
CA ALA A 393 14.44 11.03 13.34
C ALA A 393 14.22 10.75 14.84
N VAL A 394 15.06 9.92 15.44
CA VAL A 394 14.99 9.59 16.87
C VAL A 394 15.23 10.83 17.73
N ASN A 395 16.29 11.58 17.49
CA ASN A 395 16.61 12.79 18.25
C ASN A 395 15.48 13.83 18.13
N GLN A 396 14.97 14.06 16.91
CA GLN A 396 13.86 14.98 16.67
C GLN A 396 12.58 14.55 17.42
N ALA A 397 12.32 13.22 17.50
CA ALA A 397 11.16 12.72 18.23
C ALA A 397 11.26 13.03 19.72
N PHE A 398 12.43 12.84 20.36
CA PHE A 398 12.66 13.17 21.75
C PHE A 398 12.56 14.67 22.02
N GLU A 399 13.16 15.49 21.17
CA GLU A 399 13.09 16.96 21.26
C GLU A 399 11.63 17.44 21.17
N ASN A 400 10.88 16.95 20.19
CA ASN A 400 9.47 17.32 19.98
C ASN A 400 8.56 16.80 21.10
N ALA A 401 8.86 15.64 21.71
CA ALA A 401 8.14 15.10 22.84
C ALA A 401 8.51 15.80 24.17
N GLN A 402 9.63 16.50 24.22
CA GLN A 402 10.22 17.07 25.44
C GLN A 402 10.46 16.00 26.52
N VAL A 403 10.97 14.85 26.09
CA VAL A 403 11.24 13.69 26.93
C VAL A 403 12.71 13.31 26.82
N SER A 404 13.33 12.99 27.95
CA SER A 404 14.69 12.46 27.97
C SER A 404 14.72 10.98 27.52
N PRO A 405 15.71 10.56 26.73
CA PRO A 405 15.89 9.15 26.34
C PRO A 405 15.96 8.17 27.53
N GLU A 406 16.42 8.60 28.69
CA GLU A 406 16.50 7.79 29.91
C GLU A 406 15.12 7.37 30.45
N MET A 407 14.04 8.02 30.01
CA MET A 407 12.67 7.67 30.37
C MET A 407 12.09 6.54 29.52
N VAL A 408 12.80 6.12 28.46
CA VAL A 408 12.33 5.04 27.59
C VAL A 408 12.42 3.70 28.30
N SER A 409 11.33 2.97 28.27
CA SER A 409 11.22 1.65 28.90
C SER A 409 10.99 0.52 27.90
N THR A 410 10.37 0.82 26.75
CA THR A 410 10.16 -0.14 25.66
C THR A 410 10.47 0.47 24.31
N TRP A 411 10.94 -0.37 23.39
CA TRP A 411 11.19 0.01 22.01
C TRP A 411 10.74 -1.07 21.03
N ASP A 412 10.01 -0.69 20.02
CA ASP A 412 9.65 -1.60 18.94
C ASP A 412 10.50 -1.28 17.69
N LEU A 413 11.22 -2.29 17.19
CA LEU A 413 12.15 -2.15 16.08
C LEU A 413 11.45 -2.19 14.73
N HIS A 414 12.04 -1.53 13.76
CA HIS A 414 11.70 -1.75 12.36
C HIS A 414 12.11 -3.14 11.88
N ALA A 415 13.20 -3.65 12.35
CA ALA A 415 13.88 -4.92 12.06
C ALA A 415 13.18 -5.84 11.04
N THR A 416 13.79 -5.99 9.87
CA THR A 416 13.22 -6.66 8.69
C THR A 416 13.82 -8.02 8.40
N ALA A 417 14.54 -8.61 9.34
CA ALA A 417 15.33 -9.82 9.16
C ALA A 417 16.41 -9.69 8.07
N THR A 418 16.97 -8.49 7.93
CA THR A 418 18.06 -8.15 7.00
C THR A 418 19.28 -7.64 7.78
N PRO A 419 20.46 -7.49 7.15
CA PRO A 419 21.61 -6.87 7.83
C PRO A 419 21.34 -5.49 8.43
N GLY A 420 20.31 -4.78 7.98
CA GLY A 420 19.86 -3.52 8.56
C GLY A 420 19.43 -3.61 10.03
N ASP A 421 19.01 -4.79 10.49
CA ASP A 421 18.64 -5.04 11.90
C ASP A 421 19.81 -4.75 12.84
N PHE A 422 21.04 -5.08 12.42
CA PHE A 422 22.24 -4.84 13.19
C PHE A 422 22.51 -3.33 13.35
N LEU A 423 22.43 -2.59 12.26
CA LEU A 423 22.62 -1.13 12.27
C LEU A 423 21.56 -0.43 13.13
N GLU A 424 20.29 -0.88 13.05
CA GLU A 424 19.21 -0.33 13.87
C GLU A 424 19.49 -0.54 15.36
N MET A 425 19.96 -1.75 15.75
CA MET A 425 20.33 -2.04 17.14
C MET A 425 21.51 -1.19 17.61
N GLU A 426 22.55 -0.99 16.80
CA GLU A 426 23.68 -0.12 17.15
C GLU A 426 23.21 1.32 17.41
N ASN A 427 22.38 1.87 16.50
CA ASN A 427 21.83 3.21 16.64
C ASN A 427 20.96 3.36 17.92
N LEU A 428 20.16 2.33 18.22
CA LEU A 428 19.30 2.34 19.40
C LEU A 428 20.14 2.37 20.69
N LEU A 429 21.18 1.54 20.77
CA LEU A 429 22.06 1.43 21.94
C LEU A 429 22.84 2.71 22.26
N GLU A 430 23.06 3.57 21.28
CA GLU A 430 23.71 4.88 21.48
C GLU A 430 22.78 5.90 22.15
N VAL A 431 21.44 5.67 22.14
CA VAL A 431 20.44 6.67 22.53
C VAL A 431 19.66 6.27 23.79
N VAL A 432 19.28 4.98 23.94
CA VAL A 432 18.37 4.54 25.01
C VAL A 432 19.09 3.77 26.10
N PRO A 433 18.52 3.71 27.34
CA PRO A 433 19.11 2.99 28.45
C PRO A 433 19.28 1.49 28.20
N ASP A 434 20.22 0.89 28.93
CA ASP A 434 20.45 -0.55 28.87
C ASP A 434 19.28 -1.40 29.39
N SER A 435 18.36 -0.81 30.12
CA SER A 435 17.17 -1.48 30.67
C SER A 435 15.99 -1.55 29.72
N VAL A 436 16.06 -0.95 28.52
CA VAL A 436 14.94 -0.90 27.56
C VAL A 436 14.61 -2.30 27.05
N LEU A 437 13.34 -2.69 27.16
CA LEU A 437 12.81 -3.91 26.55
C LEU A 437 12.49 -3.66 25.06
N VAL A 438 12.92 -4.58 24.22
CA VAL A 438 12.85 -4.45 22.77
C VAL A 438 11.95 -5.52 22.18
N THR A 439 11.06 -5.14 21.27
CA THR A 439 10.24 -6.05 20.46
C THR A 439 10.60 -5.94 18.97
N ALA A 440 10.48 -7.05 18.24
CA ALA A 440 10.69 -7.12 16.81
C ALA A 440 9.65 -8.05 16.18
N ARG A 441 8.61 -7.49 15.57
CA ARG A 441 7.35 -8.18 15.29
C ARG A 441 7.19 -8.71 13.86
N LYS A 442 8.12 -8.45 12.95
CA LYS A 442 7.97 -8.90 11.55
C LYS A 442 8.10 -10.42 11.37
N GLY A 443 8.58 -11.16 12.38
CA GLY A 443 8.46 -12.60 12.43
C GLY A 443 7.02 -13.08 12.68
N THR A 444 6.18 -12.27 13.32
CA THR A 444 4.76 -12.55 13.59
C THR A 444 3.92 -12.37 12.32
N PHE A 445 3.86 -11.16 11.78
CA PHE A 445 2.91 -10.82 10.69
C PHE A 445 3.59 -10.41 9.37
N GLY A 446 4.91 -10.51 9.28
CA GLY A 446 5.68 -10.09 8.11
C GLY A 446 5.82 -8.57 8.02
N HIS A 447 6.31 -8.10 6.88
CA HIS A 447 6.48 -6.68 6.59
C HIS A 447 5.23 -6.12 5.93
N GLY A 448 4.38 -5.43 6.69
CA GLY A 448 3.11 -4.83 6.24
C GLY A 448 3.26 -3.57 5.41
N MET A 449 4.40 -3.34 4.75
CA MET A 449 4.69 -2.16 3.95
C MET A 449 4.37 -0.86 4.72
N SER A 450 3.50 -0.01 4.17
CA SER A 450 3.08 1.24 4.83
C SER A 450 2.30 1.04 6.12
N ALA A 451 1.51 -0.04 6.21
CA ALA A 451 0.70 -0.37 7.37
C ALA A 451 1.50 -1.00 8.52
N GLY A 452 2.66 -1.61 8.22
CA GLY A 452 3.45 -2.37 9.20
C GLY A 452 3.79 -1.58 10.45
N GLY A 453 4.26 -0.33 10.31
CA GLY A 453 4.57 0.54 11.46
C GLY A 453 3.36 0.83 12.34
N GLY A 454 2.17 0.94 11.74
CA GLY A 454 0.93 1.11 12.48
C GLY A 454 0.48 -0.15 13.23
N TRP A 455 0.68 -1.35 12.63
CA TRP A 455 0.42 -2.61 13.34
C TRP A 455 1.34 -2.78 14.54
N GLU A 456 2.62 -2.49 14.38
CA GLU A 456 3.63 -2.56 15.43
C GLU A 456 3.32 -1.59 16.58
N LEU A 457 2.96 -0.34 16.27
CA LEU A 457 2.49 0.62 17.26
C LEU A 457 1.20 0.17 17.95
N THR A 458 0.22 -0.34 17.18
CA THR A 458 -1.04 -0.84 17.76
C THR A 458 -0.78 -2.02 18.70
N ALA A 459 0.12 -2.94 18.34
CA ALA A 459 0.52 -4.06 19.19
C ALA A 459 1.21 -3.58 20.49
N GLN A 460 2.10 -2.58 20.38
CA GLN A 460 2.76 -1.99 21.54
C GLN A 460 1.73 -1.31 22.47
N TYR A 461 0.80 -0.53 21.91
CA TYR A 461 -0.21 0.22 22.67
C TYR A 461 -1.23 -0.69 23.35
N LEU A 462 -1.69 -1.73 22.65
CA LEU A 462 -2.53 -2.78 23.26
C LEU A 462 -1.82 -3.47 24.42
N GLY A 463 -0.51 -3.69 24.31
CA GLY A 463 0.30 -4.25 25.40
C GLY A 463 0.27 -3.39 26.66
N TYR A 464 0.40 -2.09 26.53
CA TYR A 464 0.28 -1.15 27.65
C TYR A 464 -1.15 -1.09 28.20
N GLU A 465 -2.16 -0.99 27.34
CA GLU A 465 -3.57 -0.96 27.75
C GLU A 465 -3.98 -2.22 28.53
N ARG A 466 -3.46 -3.38 28.14
CA ARG A 466 -3.78 -4.68 28.76
C ARG A 466 -2.80 -5.12 29.85
N GLY A 467 -1.74 -4.35 30.11
CA GLY A 467 -0.75 -4.64 31.12
C GLY A 467 0.17 -5.83 30.77
N ALA A 468 0.29 -6.20 29.49
CA ALA A 468 1.16 -7.28 29.04
C ALA A 468 1.74 -7.01 27.66
N LEU A 469 3.06 -6.80 27.56
CA LEU A 469 3.73 -6.80 26.26
C LEU A 469 3.57 -8.18 25.62
N TYR A 470 3.06 -8.18 24.41
CA TYR A 470 2.79 -9.43 23.69
C TYR A 470 4.07 -10.13 23.27
N PRO A 471 4.09 -11.48 23.32
CA PRO A 471 5.23 -12.27 22.90
C PRO A 471 5.55 -12.08 21.41
N THR A 472 6.75 -12.45 21.02
CA THR A 472 7.19 -12.53 19.62
C THR A 472 7.68 -13.95 19.34
N PRO A 473 7.55 -14.48 18.12
CA PRO A 473 8.02 -15.82 17.76
C PRO A 473 9.55 -15.85 17.61
N LEU A 474 10.27 -15.50 18.68
CA LEU A 474 11.71 -15.39 18.75
C LEU A 474 12.20 -16.15 19.97
N SER A 475 13.32 -16.86 19.87
CA SER A 475 14.01 -17.46 20.99
C SER A 475 15.45 -16.93 21.11
N LYS A 476 16.00 -17.06 22.31
CA LYS A 476 17.37 -16.60 22.59
C LYS A 476 18.41 -17.33 21.74
N GLU A 477 18.20 -18.62 21.50
CA GLU A 477 19.11 -19.49 20.74
C GLU A 477 19.15 -19.18 19.25
N GLU A 478 18.07 -18.55 18.72
CA GLU A 478 17.98 -18.18 17.31
C GLU A 478 18.68 -16.86 16.99
N LEU A 479 19.02 -16.05 18.00
CA LEU A 479 19.64 -14.75 17.78
C LEU A 479 20.96 -14.85 17.02
N ASN A 480 21.19 -13.90 16.12
CA ASN A 480 22.51 -13.74 15.52
C ASN A 480 23.58 -13.55 16.61
N THR A 481 24.76 -14.13 16.43
CA THR A 481 25.82 -14.17 17.45
C THR A 481 26.20 -12.79 17.97
N GLU A 482 26.24 -11.77 17.10
CA GLU A 482 26.59 -10.41 17.50
C GLU A 482 25.45 -9.71 18.25
N ILE A 483 24.19 -9.99 17.89
CA ILE A 483 22.99 -9.48 18.54
C ILE A 483 22.72 -10.26 19.85
N GLY A 484 23.07 -11.53 19.89
CA GLY A 484 22.86 -12.43 21.04
C GLY A 484 23.50 -11.96 22.36
N ARG A 485 24.52 -11.10 22.31
CA ARG A 485 25.06 -10.42 23.51
C ARG A 485 24.05 -9.53 24.24
N LEU A 486 22.97 -9.13 23.56
CA LEU A 486 21.90 -8.25 24.06
C LEU A 486 20.63 -9.04 24.42
N HIS A 487 20.72 -10.36 24.53
CA HIS A 487 19.59 -11.27 24.68
C HIS A 487 18.62 -10.93 25.82
N ASP A 488 19.10 -10.33 26.91
CA ASP A 488 18.26 -9.98 28.05
C ASP A 488 17.32 -8.79 27.82
N ARG A 489 17.43 -8.13 26.64
CA ARG A 489 16.61 -6.98 26.27
C ARG A 489 15.40 -7.33 25.42
N PHE A 490 15.35 -8.52 24.82
CA PHE A 490 14.28 -8.88 23.89
C PHE A 490 13.10 -9.53 24.60
N VAL A 491 11.90 -9.19 24.12
CA VAL A 491 10.67 -9.93 24.44
C VAL A 491 10.60 -11.14 23.52
N TYR A 492 10.54 -12.32 24.10
CA TYR A 492 10.52 -13.59 23.38
C TYR A 492 9.11 -14.18 23.28
N ASP A 493 8.99 -15.48 23.37
CA ASP A 493 7.78 -16.28 23.28
C ASP A 493 6.85 -16.18 24.50
N ASP A 494 7.29 -15.53 25.58
CA ASP A 494 6.49 -15.23 26.75
C ASP A 494 6.12 -13.74 26.83
N SER A 495 4.89 -13.43 27.22
CA SER A 495 4.47 -12.07 27.53
C SER A 495 5.08 -11.59 28.86
N CYS A 496 5.36 -10.30 28.96
CA CYS A 496 5.85 -9.69 30.20
C CYS A 496 5.09 -8.37 30.47
N PRO A 497 4.97 -7.96 31.75
CA PRO A 497 4.40 -6.66 32.08
C PRO A 497 5.19 -5.52 31.42
N PRO A 498 4.52 -4.49 30.84
CA PRO A 498 5.22 -3.32 30.34
C PRO A 498 5.86 -2.56 31.51
N PRO A 499 7.15 -2.20 31.42
CA PRO A 499 7.76 -1.34 32.42
C PRO A 499 7.13 0.07 32.39
N ASN A 500 7.10 0.76 33.52
CA ASN A 500 6.71 2.15 33.57
C ASN A 500 7.69 3.01 32.77
N GLY A 501 7.18 3.91 31.93
CA GLY A 501 7.98 4.82 31.13
C GLY A 501 7.39 5.10 29.77
N VAL A 502 8.19 5.72 28.93
CA VAL A 502 7.82 6.05 27.54
C VAL A 502 8.15 4.88 26.63
N ALA A 503 7.37 4.76 25.56
CA ALA A 503 7.58 3.80 24.49
C ALA A 503 8.12 4.50 23.24
N GLY A 504 9.09 3.87 22.58
CA GLY A 504 9.61 4.30 21.29
C GLY A 504 9.32 3.32 20.17
N LYS A 505 9.24 3.83 18.95
CA LYS A 505 9.08 3.03 17.72
C LYS A 505 9.76 3.74 16.55
N LEU A 506 10.67 3.04 15.88
CA LEU A 506 11.28 3.52 14.64
C LEU A 506 10.72 2.76 13.43
N SER A 507 10.46 3.46 12.35
CA SER A 507 10.19 2.91 11.02
C SER A 507 11.16 3.49 10.01
N MET A 508 11.74 2.63 9.17
CA MET A 508 12.68 3.01 8.12
C MET A 508 12.12 2.60 6.76
N GLY A 509 11.92 3.55 5.86
CA GLY A 509 11.31 3.33 4.55
C GLY A 509 12.34 3.30 3.42
N ILE A 510 12.10 2.45 2.41
CA ILE A 510 12.81 2.53 1.13
C ILE A 510 12.68 3.96 0.59
N GLY A 511 13.78 4.52 0.08
CA GLY A 511 13.90 5.95 -0.23
C GLY A 511 14.52 6.76 0.90
N GLY A 512 14.90 6.09 2.01
CA GLY A 512 15.60 6.69 3.13
C GLY A 512 14.72 7.58 4.00
N ILE A 513 13.40 7.36 4.06
CA ILE A 513 12.49 8.12 4.91
C ILE A 513 12.33 7.40 6.25
N ASN A 514 12.67 8.08 7.35
CA ASN A 514 12.58 7.55 8.70
C ASN A 514 11.49 8.26 9.49
N ALA A 515 10.77 7.52 10.33
CA ALA A 515 9.79 8.08 11.27
C ALA A 515 9.94 7.41 12.63
N CYS A 516 10.18 8.20 13.66
CA CYS A 516 10.26 7.75 15.05
C CYS A 516 9.10 8.32 15.86
N VAL A 517 8.35 7.46 16.53
CA VAL A 517 7.22 7.83 17.39
C VAL A 517 7.61 7.64 18.86
N ILE A 518 7.39 8.65 19.68
CA ILE A 518 7.51 8.59 21.14
C ILE A 518 6.13 8.72 21.76
N SER A 519 5.81 7.82 22.68
CA SER A 519 4.49 7.68 23.28
C SER A 519 4.58 7.46 24.79
N ARG A 520 3.52 7.81 25.51
CA ARG A 520 3.41 7.51 26.94
C ARG A 520 2.11 6.80 27.27
N PRO A 521 2.05 5.99 28.32
CA PRO A 521 0.80 5.44 28.81
C PRO A 521 -0.23 6.55 29.07
N LEU A 522 -1.52 6.23 28.93
CA LEU A 522 -2.61 7.10 29.39
C LEU A 522 -2.64 7.09 30.92
N ASP A 523 -2.87 8.26 31.53
CA ASP A 523 -3.00 8.45 32.99
C ASP A 523 -4.25 7.73 33.53
#